data_b95039b76ab6e60eac8aef1ab96be04e
#
_entry.id   b95039b76ab6e60eac8aef1ab96be04e
#
_cell.length_a   1.000
_cell.length_b   1.000
_cell.length_c   1.000
_cell.angle_alpha   90.00
_cell.angle_beta   90.00
_cell.angle_gamma   90.00
#
_symmetry.space_group_name_H-M   'P 1'
#
loop_
_entity.id
_entity.type
_entity.pdbx_description
1 polymer ?
#
loop_
_entity_poly.entity_id
_entity_poly.type
_entity_poly.pdbx_seq_one_letter_code
_entity_poly.pdbx_strand_id
1 'polypeptide(L)'
;MCDDSMLARKNLIATLKKCGIEEIVQVSDGQAAIDTYKAEQPDIVFLDVVMPIKDGITALKEIMEFDSDAVAIMVSSVGTQMHIREAVRVGARDFLQKPATLEQITSVIDRVVRDKSE
;
A
#
# COMPACT_ATOMS: atom_id res chain seq x y z
N MET A 1 -0.88 4.25 4.62
CA MET A 1 -1.87 3.25 4.20
C MET A 1 -3.13 3.92 3.68
N CYS A 2 -3.71 3.38 2.65
CA CYS A 2 -4.88 3.96 2.02
C CYS A 2 -5.94 2.90 1.75
N ASP A 3 -7.12 3.06 2.36
CA ASP A 3 -8.26 2.16 2.20
C ASP A 3 -9.51 2.93 2.62
N ASP A 4 -10.60 2.81 1.87
CA ASP A 4 -11.84 3.49 2.19
C ASP A 4 -12.63 2.81 3.31
N SER A 5 -12.26 1.60 3.70
CA SER A 5 -12.90 0.87 4.80
C SER A 5 -12.19 1.15 6.12
N MET A 6 -12.92 1.75 7.06
CA MET A 6 -12.40 2.01 8.40
C MET A 6 -11.99 0.72 9.11
N LEU A 7 -12.76 -0.35 8.95
CA LEU A 7 -12.45 -1.63 9.57
C LEU A 7 -11.17 -2.23 9.01
N ALA A 8 -10.99 -2.19 7.69
CA ALA A 8 -9.78 -2.67 7.05
C ALA A 8 -8.55 -1.88 7.51
N ARG A 9 -8.68 -0.54 7.62
CA ARG A 9 -7.59 0.30 8.13
C ARG A 9 -7.21 -0.08 9.55
N LYS A 10 -8.20 -0.26 10.43
CA LYS A 10 -7.95 -0.65 11.83
C LYS A 10 -7.23 -1.99 11.92
N ASN A 11 -7.65 -2.97 11.13
CA ASN A 11 -7.05 -4.30 11.13
C ASN A 11 -5.60 -4.24 10.66
N LEU A 12 -5.34 -3.51 9.59
CA LEU A 12 -3.99 -3.37 9.05
C LEU A 12 -3.07 -2.61 10.01
N ILE A 13 -3.57 -1.55 10.64
CA ILE A 13 -2.81 -0.80 11.64
C ILE A 13 -2.42 -1.69 12.81
N ALA A 14 -3.36 -2.49 13.32
CA ALA A 14 -3.06 -3.41 14.42
C ALA A 14 -1.95 -4.39 14.02
N THR A 15 -2.00 -4.91 12.78
CA THR A 15 -0.98 -5.80 12.25
C THR A 15 0.38 -5.10 12.12
N LEU A 16 0.39 -3.89 11.58
CA LEU A 16 1.63 -3.12 11.41
C LEU A 16 2.28 -2.77 12.75
N LYS A 17 1.48 -2.45 13.76
CA LYS A 17 2.00 -2.20 15.11
C LYS A 17 2.65 -3.44 15.70
N LYS A 18 2.11 -4.63 15.45
CA LYS A 18 2.71 -5.89 15.88
C LYS A 18 4.06 -6.12 15.20
N CYS A 19 4.25 -5.56 14.02
CA CYS A 19 5.54 -5.64 13.30
C CYS A 19 6.55 -4.57 13.75
N GLY A 20 6.19 -3.75 14.73
CA GLY A 20 7.08 -2.72 15.26
C GLY A 20 7.01 -1.37 14.53
N ILE A 21 6.03 -1.18 13.67
CA ILE A 21 5.82 0.09 12.95
C ILE A 21 4.98 1.01 13.80
N GLU A 22 5.50 2.19 14.12
CA GLU A 22 4.85 3.14 15.02
C GLU A 22 4.23 4.33 14.29
N GLU A 23 4.89 4.85 13.26
CA GLU A 23 4.39 5.99 12.50
C GLU A 23 3.56 5.52 11.32
N ILE A 24 2.24 5.67 11.44
CA ILE A 24 1.29 5.23 10.41
C ILE A 24 0.34 6.39 10.09
N VAL A 25 0.32 6.77 8.81
CA VAL A 25 -0.62 7.79 8.32
C VAL A 25 -1.74 7.07 7.58
N GLN A 26 -2.99 7.45 7.85
CA GLN A 26 -4.17 6.85 7.25
C GLN A 26 -4.86 7.83 6.32
N VAL A 27 -5.25 7.34 5.15
CA VAL A 27 -6.07 8.09 4.20
C VAL A 27 -7.15 7.18 3.63
N SER A 28 -8.19 7.74 3.05
CA SER A 28 -9.37 6.98 2.63
C SER A 28 -9.69 7.06 1.14
N ASP A 29 -8.90 7.78 0.36
CA ASP A 29 -9.10 7.86 -1.09
C ASP A 29 -7.76 8.03 -1.82
N GLY A 30 -7.80 7.81 -3.13
CA GLY A 30 -6.58 7.82 -3.94
C GLY A 30 -5.92 9.19 -4.04
N GLN A 31 -6.71 10.26 -4.09
CA GLN A 31 -6.12 11.61 -4.16
C GLN A 31 -5.41 11.95 -2.86
N ALA A 32 -6.01 11.63 -1.72
CA ALA A 32 -5.38 11.83 -0.42
C ALA A 32 -4.10 11.01 -0.29
N ALA A 33 -4.08 9.80 -0.85
CA ALA A 33 -2.87 8.97 -0.85
C ALA A 33 -1.72 9.64 -1.61
N ILE A 34 -2.01 10.20 -2.78
CA ILE A 34 -1.00 10.89 -3.59
C ILE A 34 -0.47 12.12 -2.86
N ASP A 35 -1.37 12.95 -2.34
CA ASP A 35 -1.01 14.19 -1.65
C ASP A 35 -0.18 13.89 -0.39
N THR A 36 -0.59 12.89 0.37
CA THR A 36 0.11 12.48 1.59
C THR A 36 1.49 11.90 1.26
N TYR A 37 1.59 11.09 0.20
CA TYR A 37 2.89 10.57 -0.23
C TYR A 37 3.87 11.69 -0.57
N LYS A 38 3.41 12.69 -1.29
CA LYS A 38 4.27 13.84 -1.65
C LYS A 38 4.72 14.62 -0.43
N ALA A 39 3.84 14.75 0.58
CA ALA A 39 4.14 15.51 1.79
C ALA A 39 5.05 14.74 2.76
N GLU A 40 4.76 13.45 2.97
CA GLU A 40 5.41 12.64 4.01
C GLU A 40 6.52 11.73 3.49
N GLN A 41 6.49 11.36 2.24
CA GLN A 41 7.43 10.43 1.59
C GLN A 41 7.69 9.18 2.45
N PRO A 42 6.66 8.38 2.73
CA PRO A 42 6.80 7.22 3.62
C PRO A 42 7.68 6.14 3.00
N ASP A 43 8.22 5.27 3.85
CA ASP A 43 9.04 4.15 3.41
C ASP A 43 8.24 3.09 2.67
N ILE A 44 6.98 2.90 3.05
CA ILE A 44 6.07 1.93 2.45
C ILE A 44 4.67 2.54 2.37
N VAL A 45 3.99 2.34 1.25
CA VAL A 45 2.57 2.71 1.12
C VAL A 45 1.75 1.46 0.84
N PHE A 46 0.65 1.29 1.58
CA PHE A 46 -0.32 0.22 1.35
C PHE A 46 -1.55 0.84 0.70
N LEU A 47 -1.94 0.32 -0.47
CA LEU A 47 -3.04 0.87 -1.26
C LEU A 47 -4.09 -0.21 -1.55
N ASP A 48 -5.36 0.12 -1.36
CA ASP A 48 -6.45 -0.69 -1.89
C ASP A 48 -6.65 -0.35 -3.38
N VAL A 49 -7.16 -1.31 -4.14
CA VAL A 49 -7.48 -1.09 -5.56
C VAL A 49 -8.73 -0.25 -5.71
N VAL A 50 -9.80 -0.58 -4.99
CA VAL A 50 -11.10 0.09 -5.12
C VAL A 50 -11.25 1.18 -4.06
N MET A 51 -11.19 2.43 -4.50
CA MET A 51 -11.32 3.58 -3.61
C MET A 51 -12.08 4.71 -4.33
N PRO A 52 -12.77 5.60 -3.59
CA PRO A 52 -13.42 6.76 -4.20
C PRO A 52 -12.40 7.77 -4.72
N ILE A 53 -12.86 8.66 -5.58
CA ILE A 53 -12.12 9.75 -6.21
C ILE A 53 -11.08 9.24 -7.20
N LYS A 54 -10.07 8.50 -6.75
CA LYS A 54 -9.10 7.80 -7.60
C LYS A 54 -8.90 6.41 -7.06
N ASP A 55 -8.91 5.40 -7.92
CA ASP A 55 -8.64 4.03 -7.51
C ASP A 55 -7.16 3.85 -7.15
N GLY A 56 -6.85 2.70 -6.54
CA GLY A 56 -5.48 2.44 -6.05
C GLY A 56 -4.45 2.32 -7.15
N ILE A 57 -4.81 1.81 -8.32
CA ILE A 57 -3.86 1.67 -9.43
C ILE A 57 -3.54 3.04 -10.02
N THR A 58 -4.53 3.92 -10.17
CA THR A 58 -4.31 5.29 -10.61
C THR A 58 -3.44 6.05 -9.60
N ALA A 59 -3.73 5.90 -8.32
CA ALA A 59 -2.92 6.51 -7.27
C ALA A 59 -1.49 5.99 -7.30
N LEU A 60 -1.30 4.69 -7.47
CA LEU A 60 0.02 4.08 -7.59
C LEU A 60 0.78 4.67 -8.77
N LYS A 61 0.14 4.81 -9.92
CA LYS A 61 0.77 5.37 -11.11
C LYS A 61 1.28 6.78 -10.86
N GLU A 62 0.47 7.63 -10.25
CA GLU A 62 0.87 9.02 -9.95
C GLU A 62 1.97 9.08 -8.89
N ILE A 63 1.93 8.19 -7.90
CA ILE A 63 3.00 8.09 -6.89
C ILE A 63 4.32 7.69 -7.56
N MET A 64 4.29 6.70 -8.44
CA MET A 64 5.49 6.24 -9.13
C MET A 64 6.03 7.29 -10.11
N GLU A 65 5.18 8.10 -10.70
CA GLU A 65 5.61 9.23 -11.54
C GLU A 65 6.33 10.30 -10.72
N PHE A 66 5.89 10.52 -9.48
CA PHE A 66 6.53 11.45 -8.56
C PHE A 66 7.84 10.89 -7.99
N ASP A 67 7.85 9.59 -7.64
CA ASP A 67 9.00 8.94 -7.02
C ASP A 67 9.09 7.50 -7.52
N SER A 68 9.99 7.25 -8.47
CA SER A 68 10.15 5.92 -9.06
C SER A 68 10.72 4.88 -8.09
N ASP A 69 11.24 5.31 -6.95
CA ASP A 69 11.76 4.43 -5.90
C ASP A 69 10.71 4.12 -4.82
N ALA A 70 9.49 4.63 -4.96
CA ALA A 70 8.41 4.37 -4.02
C ALA A 70 8.15 2.88 -3.87
N VAL A 71 7.94 2.44 -2.62
CA VAL A 71 7.60 1.06 -2.32
C VAL A 71 6.10 0.98 -2.01
N ALA A 72 5.34 0.45 -2.94
CA ALA A 72 3.89 0.35 -2.82
C ALA A 72 3.45 -1.11 -2.78
N ILE A 73 2.62 -1.44 -1.81
CA ILE A 73 2.02 -2.76 -1.64
C ILE A 73 0.52 -2.62 -1.83
N MET A 74 -0.04 -3.34 -2.79
CA MET A 74 -1.48 -3.36 -2.99
C MET A 74 -2.11 -4.37 -2.03
N VAL A 75 -3.18 -3.98 -1.35
CA VAL A 75 -3.93 -4.87 -0.45
C VAL A 75 -5.40 -4.71 -0.80
N SER A 76 -6.00 -5.73 -1.41
CA SER A 76 -7.37 -5.60 -1.92
C SER A 76 -8.17 -6.87 -1.76
N SER A 77 -9.50 -6.71 -1.62
CA SER A 77 -10.44 -7.84 -1.70
C SER A 77 -10.73 -8.23 -3.15
N VAL A 78 -10.35 -7.40 -4.12
CA VAL A 78 -10.54 -7.66 -5.54
C VAL A 78 -9.22 -8.16 -6.12
N GLY A 79 -9.08 -9.48 -6.23
CA GLY A 79 -7.82 -10.10 -6.63
C GLY A 79 -7.86 -10.68 -8.05
N THR A 80 -8.42 -9.97 -9.04
CA THR A 80 -8.38 -10.45 -10.43
C THR A 80 -6.97 -10.37 -10.97
N GLN A 81 -6.61 -11.30 -11.87
CA GLN A 81 -5.30 -11.29 -12.50
C GLN A 81 -5.04 -10.00 -13.27
N MET A 82 -6.09 -9.41 -13.85
CA MET A 82 -5.97 -8.15 -14.57
C MET A 82 -5.48 -7.03 -13.65
N HIS A 83 -6.04 -6.91 -12.45
CA HIS A 83 -5.63 -5.91 -11.48
C HIS A 83 -4.20 -6.15 -10.97
N ILE A 84 -3.85 -7.42 -10.74
CA ILE A 84 -2.52 -7.78 -10.28
C ILE A 84 -1.48 -7.42 -11.35
N ARG A 85 -1.73 -7.77 -12.60
CA ARG A 85 -0.83 -7.46 -13.72
C ARG A 85 -0.66 -5.95 -13.90
N GLU A 86 -1.76 -5.22 -13.83
CA GLU A 86 -1.75 -3.77 -13.98
C GLU A 86 -0.92 -3.11 -12.87
N ALA A 87 -1.14 -3.55 -11.62
CA ALA A 87 -0.40 -3.01 -10.47
C ALA A 87 1.10 -3.29 -10.60
N VAL A 88 1.48 -4.51 -10.97
CA VAL A 88 2.88 -4.88 -11.14
C VAL A 88 3.53 -4.08 -12.28
N ARG A 89 2.81 -3.93 -13.40
CA ARG A 89 3.30 -3.16 -14.54
C ARG A 89 3.55 -1.71 -14.19
N VAL A 90 2.71 -1.13 -13.34
CA VAL A 90 2.82 0.26 -12.90
C VAL A 90 3.94 0.43 -11.87
N GLY A 91 4.31 -0.62 -11.15
CA GLY A 91 5.44 -0.59 -10.24
C GLY A 91 5.15 -1.05 -8.82
N ALA A 92 4.01 -1.71 -8.56
CA ALA A 92 3.74 -2.26 -7.22
C ALA A 92 4.80 -3.30 -6.85
N ARG A 93 5.28 -3.24 -5.64
CA ARG A 93 6.27 -4.21 -5.13
C ARG A 93 5.61 -5.57 -4.87
N ASP A 94 4.38 -5.56 -4.39
CA ASP A 94 3.64 -6.79 -4.10
C ASP A 94 2.15 -6.53 -4.12
N PHE A 95 1.36 -7.60 -4.18
CA PHE A 95 -0.09 -7.55 -4.17
C PHE A 95 -0.62 -8.60 -3.19
N LEU A 96 -1.27 -8.15 -2.13
CA LEU A 96 -1.83 -9.03 -1.10
C LEU A 96 -3.35 -9.00 -1.20
N GLN A 97 -3.98 -10.17 -1.07
CA GLN A 97 -5.43 -10.26 -1.05
C GLN A 97 -5.96 -10.18 0.39
N LYS A 98 -7.03 -9.42 0.59
CA LYS A 98 -7.66 -9.30 1.91
C LYS A 98 -8.42 -10.59 2.26
N PRO A 99 -8.39 -10.98 3.54
CA PRO A 99 -7.64 -10.37 4.62
C PRO A 99 -6.17 -10.79 4.59
N ALA A 100 -5.26 -9.82 4.62
CA ALA A 100 -3.83 -10.11 4.67
C ALA A 100 -3.47 -10.59 6.07
N THR A 101 -2.74 -11.70 6.16
CA THR A 101 -2.34 -12.27 7.45
C THR A 101 -1.14 -11.53 8.02
N LEU A 102 -0.93 -11.68 9.32
CA LEU A 102 0.26 -11.13 9.99
C LEU A 102 1.54 -11.66 9.32
N GLU A 103 1.57 -12.95 8.95
CA GLU A 103 2.72 -13.54 8.30
C GLU A 103 3.00 -12.91 6.94
N GLN A 104 1.97 -12.66 6.13
CA GLN A 104 2.13 -12.02 4.83
C GLN A 104 2.67 -10.60 4.97
N ILE A 105 2.10 -9.81 5.88
CA ILE A 105 2.52 -8.43 6.12
C ILE A 105 3.95 -8.41 6.65
N THR A 106 4.28 -9.26 7.62
CA THR A 106 5.63 -9.35 8.18
C THR A 106 6.66 -9.71 7.11
N SER A 107 6.33 -10.68 6.26
CA SER A 107 7.21 -11.11 5.17
C SER A 107 7.49 -9.98 4.19
N VAL A 108 6.47 -9.21 3.81
CA VAL A 108 6.62 -8.08 2.90
C VAL A 108 7.49 -7.00 3.52
N ILE A 109 7.24 -6.65 4.78
CA ILE A 109 8.01 -5.62 5.49
C ILE A 109 9.46 -6.04 5.62
N ASP A 110 9.73 -7.29 5.97
CA ASP A 110 11.10 -7.81 6.10
C ASP A 110 11.86 -7.70 4.77
N ARG A 111 11.22 -8.03 3.66
CA ARG A 111 11.84 -7.91 2.34
C ARG A 111 12.17 -6.47 2.00
N VAL A 112 11.25 -5.54 2.28
CA VAL A 112 11.45 -4.12 2.01
C VAL A 112 12.60 -3.57 2.86
N VAL A 113 12.65 -3.93 4.14
CA VAL A 113 13.71 -3.48 5.05
C VAL A 113 15.07 -3.99 4.59
N ARG A 114 15.16 -5.26 4.16
CA ARG A 114 16.41 -5.82 3.63
C ARG A 114 16.86 -5.09 2.37
N ASP A 115 15.93 -4.84 1.44
CA ASP A 115 16.25 -4.16 0.19
C ASP A 115 16.76 -2.75 0.44
N LYS A 116 16.21 -2.05 1.42
CA LYS A 116 16.63 -0.70 1.76
C LYS A 116 17.95 -0.65 2.52
N SER A 117 18.33 -1.71 3.22
CA SER A 117 19.57 -1.74 3.98
C SER A 117 20.77 -2.15 3.14
N GLU A 118 20.54 -2.60 1.92
CA GLU A 118 21.58 -2.87 0.94
C GLU A 118 21.86 -1.62 0.10
#